data_e4136bedae9bb022d3a8b65202892c6a
#
_entry.id   e4136bedae9bb022d3a8b65202892c6a
#
_cell.length_a   1.000
_cell.length_b   1.000
_cell.length_c   1.000
_cell.angle_alpha   90.00
_cell.angle_beta   90.00
_cell.angle_gamma   90.00
#
_symmetry.space_group_name_H-M   'P 1'
#
loop_
_entity.id
_entity.type
_entity.pdbx_description
1 polymer ?
#
loop_
_entity_poly.entity_id
_entity_poly.type
_entity_poly.pdbx_seq_one_letter_code
_entity_poly.pdbx_strand_id
1 'polypeptide(L)'
;MNKIIDIINECRSYEDEREWFEFKENVFLVDHVGEYISALSNSAAMLGRKYAYLIWGVNDKTHEIMDTNIDYNKSINNEPIKHYLARKLNPSISFEFEETIIDNKRVVILIIPAAKIVPTSFNDIRYIRIGSSKETLKKYPEREARLFSILTFGLPTINNTASEYQNLTFNQLITYYSTKEIMLNETNFKTNLHLLTSDGKYNIMAQLLSDNSYVPIRVAIFEGKTKASKLYSVKEFGYKCLLYSLYEVLNYGEILNIPQTDENDRIMERKEIPLFNFDVYREAVINAFLHNEWINLNEPMITFYSDRIEVLSRGTLSPLQTLEGFYKGHSIPINDKLSELFLQLHISEKTGRGIPKIISVYGKESIEVNDNNLTVTIPFNRINESNKVGNKMGNKVGNKNLNNSQIKVLAEIRNNPNVTKQQLMTLCELGKTSIDNIISTLKKLGYIERIGSNKTGYWKVNE
;
A
#
# COMPACT_ATOMS: atom_id res chain seq x y z
N MET A 1 -17.59 13.59 9.09
CA MET A 1 -16.51 13.93 8.16
C MET A 1 -17.12 14.09 6.78
N ASN A 2 -16.79 15.13 6.07
CA ASN A 2 -17.45 15.42 4.79
C ASN A 2 -16.76 14.57 3.70
N LYS A 3 -17.44 13.55 3.19
CA LYS A 3 -16.93 12.60 2.18
C LYS A 3 -16.31 13.28 0.94
N ILE A 4 -16.82 14.47 0.58
CA ILE A 4 -16.31 15.24 -0.56
C ILE A 4 -14.92 15.81 -0.27
N ILE A 5 -14.69 16.32 0.93
CA ILE A 5 -13.38 16.85 1.34
C ILE A 5 -12.32 15.73 1.33
N ASP A 6 -12.69 14.52 1.77
CA ASP A 6 -11.79 13.37 1.77
C ASP A 6 -11.40 12.99 0.33
N ILE A 7 -12.35 13.00 -0.63
CA ILE A 7 -12.10 12.74 -2.06
C ILE A 7 -11.17 13.81 -2.66
N ILE A 8 -11.45 15.09 -2.40
CA ILE A 8 -10.63 16.20 -2.91
C ILE A 8 -9.19 16.08 -2.37
N ASN A 9 -9.04 15.78 -1.08
CA ASN A 9 -7.72 15.61 -0.48
C ASN A 9 -7.00 14.35 -0.99
N GLU A 10 -7.72 13.27 -1.27
CA GLU A 10 -7.16 12.10 -1.95
C GLU A 10 -6.60 12.50 -3.32
N CYS A 11 -7.38 13.18 -4.17
CA CYS A 11 -6.92 13.63 -5.48
C CYS A 11 -5.69 14.55 -5.39
N ARG A 12 -5.66 15.47 -4.42
CA ARG A 12 -4.53 16.40 -4.20
C ARG A 12 -3.27 15.74 -3.64
N SER A 13 -3.37 14.54 -3.10
CA SER A 13 -2.22 13.80 -2.56
C SER A 13 -1.35 13.16 -3.64
N TYR A 14 -1.83 13.05 -4.87
CA TYR A 14 -1.04 12.58 -6.01
C TYR A 14 -0.11 13.67 -6.51
N GLU A 15 1.05 13.28 -7.01
CA GLU A 15 2.05 14.22 -7.59
C GLU A 15 1.53 14.86 -8.87
N ASP A 16 0.84 14.07 -9.71
CA ASP A 16 0.23 14.50 -10.96
C ASP A 16 -1.24 14.07 -11.04
N GLU A 17 -2.02 14.72 -11.92
CA GLU A 17 -3.37 14.28 -12.29
C GLU A 17 -3.35 12.85 -12.85
N ARG A 18 -4.39 12.09 -12.54
CA ARG A 18 -4.57 10.72 -13.02
C ARG A 18 -5.69 10.62 -14.05
N GLU A 19 -5.78 9.52 -14.77
CA GLU A 19 -6.81 9.31 -15.78
C GLU A 19 -8.26 9.33 -15.22
N TRP A 20 -8.44 9.40 -13.90
CA TRP A 20 -9.74 9.38 -13.22
C TRP A 20 -10.11 10.68 -12.49
N PHE A 21 -9.25 11.68 -12.47
CA PHE A 21 -9.57 13.02 -11.98
C PHE A 21 -8.84 14.10 -12.76
N GLU A 22 -9.42 15.30 -12.74
CA GLU A 22 -8.88 16.50 -13.38
C GLU A 22 -9.13 17.71 -12.49
N PHE A 23 -8.16 18.60 -12.39
CA PHE A 23 -8.29 19.88 -11.72
C PHE A 23 -8.50 21.03 -12.72
N LYS A 24 -9.25 22.03 -12.30
CA LYS A 24 -9.42 23.30 -12.98
C LYS A 24 -9.50 24.43 -11.95
N GLU A 25 -8.93 25.57 -12.25
CA GLU A 25 -9.14 26.75 -11.41
C GLU A 25 -10.55 27.30 -11.62
N ASN A 26 -10.77 28.02 -12.74
CA ASN A 26 -12.04 28.69 -13.05
C ASN A 26 -12.51 28.46 -14.49
N VAL A 27 -11.86 27.59 -15.27
CA VAL A 27 -12.24 27.35 -16.67
C VAL A 27 -13.48 26.46 -16.72
N PHE A 28 -14.62 27.02 -17.15
CA PHE A 28 -15.89 26.31 -17.26
C PHE A 28 -16.50 26.54 -18.64
N LEU A 29 -16.08 25.75 -19.62
CA LEU A 29 -16.63 25.68 -20.96
C LEU A 29 -17.52 24.46 -21.06
N VAL A 30 -18.83 24.64 -21.23
CA VAL A 30 -19.82 23.57 -21.06
C VAL A 30 -19.61 22.38 -22.00
N ASP A 31 -19.26 22.60 -23.26
CA ASP A 31 -18.94 21.48 -24.15
C ASP A 31 -17.68 20.73 -23.73
N HIS A 32 -16.65 21.43 -23.23
CA HIS A 32 -15.47 20.78 -22.65
C HIS A 32 -15.81 19.96 -21.40
N VAL A 33 -16.76 20.43 -20.56
CA VAL A 33 -17.26 19.64 -19.43
C VAL A 33 -17.89 18.34 -19.91
N GLY A 34 -18.72 18.39 -20.96
CA GLY A 34 -19.31 17.20 -21.57
C GLY A 34 -18.27 16.21 -22.12
N GLU A 35 -17.24 16.72 -22.78
CA GLU A 35 -16.11 15.91 -23.25
C GLU A 35 -15.33 15.28 -22.09
N TYR A 36 -15.11 16.03 -20.98
CA TYR A 36 -14.50 15.47 -19.76
C TYR A 36 -15.39 14.42 -19.09
N ILE A 37 -16.72 14.60 -19.08
CA ILE A 37 -17.64 13.57 -18.56
C ILE A 37 -17.45 12.27 -19.34
N SER A 38 -17.42 12.33 -20.68
CA SER A 38 -17.15 11.15 -21.51
C SER A 38 -15.78 10.55 -21.21
N ALA A 39 -14.72 11.36 -21.21
CA ALA A 39 -13.35 10.90 -21.01
C ALA A 39 -13.16 10.24 -19.62
N LEU A 40 -13.59 10.91 -18.57
CA LEU A 40 -13.44 10.46 -17.20
C LEU A 40 -14.31 9.23 -16.90
N SER A 41 -15.54 9.17 -17.44
CA SER A 41 -16.41 7.99 -17.32
C SER A 41 -15.78 6.75 -17.96
N ASN A 42 -15.21 6.87 -19.14
CA ASN A 42 -14.56 5.80 -19.87
C ASN A 42 -13.25 5.35 -19.17
N SER A 43 -12.46 6.31 -18.71
CA SER A 43 -11.22 6.03 -17.97
C SER A 43 -11.49 5.37 -16.62
N ALA A 44 -12.53 5.81 -15.90
CA ALA A 44 -12.93 5.15 -14.65
C ALA A 44 -13.28 3.67 -14.88
N ALA A 45 -14.02 3.37 -15.96
CA ALA A 45 -14.34 1.98 -16.32
C ALA A 45 -13.08 1.14 -16.62
N MET A 46 -12.12 1.71 -17.38
CA MET A 46 -10.86 1.03 -17.69
C MET A 46 -10.01 0.74 -16.46
N LEU A 47 -10.10 1.61 -15.45
CA LEU A 47 -9.35 1.50 -14.19
C LEU A 47 -10.11 0.74 -13.09
N GLY A 48 -11.35 0.29 -13.36
CA GLY A 48 -12.19 -0.38 -12.37
C GLY A 48 -12.69 0.53 -11.24
N ARG A 49 -12.62 1.84 -11.41
CA ARG A 49 -13.13 2.80 -10.44
C ARG A 49 -14.64 2.96 -10.60
N LYS A 50 -15.33 3.19 -9.49
CA LYS A 50 -16.78 3.45 -9.51
C LYS A 50 -17.12 4.85 -10.02
N TYR A 51 -16.26 5.82 -9.71
CA TYR A 51 -16.42 7.24 -10.06
C TYR A 51 -15.09 7.83 -10.53
N ALA A 52 -15.22 8.89 -11.32
CA ALA A 52 -14.15 9.82 -11.65
C ALA A 52 -14.60 11.24 -11.29
N TYR A 53 -13.67 12.20 -11.28
CA TYR A 53 -13.93 13.53 -10.74
C TYR A 53 -13.36 14.64 -11.64
N LEU A 54 -14.14 15.72 -11.81
CA LEU A 54 -13.66 16.97 -12.36
C LEU A 54 -13.85 18.04 -11.27
N ILE A 55 -12.77 18.67 -10.86
CA ILE A 55 -12.73 19.51 -9.64
C ILE A 55 -12.29 20.91 -10.01
N TRP A 56 -13.11 21.91 -9.66
CA TRP A 56 -12.78 23.32 -9.84
C TRP A 56 -12.42 23.99 -8.51
N GLY A 57 -11.54 25.01 -8.58
CA GLY A 57 -11.01 25.70 -7.43
C GLY A 57 -9.73 25.06 -6.90
N VAL A 58 -9.05 24.28 -7.73
CA VAL A 58 -7.75 23.66 -7.43
C VAL A 58 -6.80 23.97 -8.59
N ASN A 59 -5.59 24.38 -8.28
CA ASN A 59 -4.54 24.61 -9.28
C ASN A 59 -4.06 23.26 -9.83
N ASP A 60 -3.97 23.14 -11.15
CA ASP A 60 -3.60 21.91 -11.87
C ASP A 60 -2.15 21.48 -11.70
N LYS A 61 -1.26 22.37 -11.27
CA LYS A 61 0.18 22.10 -11.10
C LYS A 61 0.60 21.95 -9.65
N THR A 62 0.09 22.85 -8.78
CA THR A 62 0.51 22.88 -7.37
C THR A 62 -0.45 22.10 -6.47
N HIS A 63 -1.63 21.74 -6.98
CA HIS A 63 -2.75 21.12 -6.26
C HIS A 63 -3.22 21.95 -5.03
N GLU A 64 -2.91 23.25 -5.02
CA GLU A 64 -3.37 24.17 -3.98
C GLU A 64 -4.83 24.59 -4.21
N ILE A 65 -5.55 24.81 -3.12
CA ILE A 65 -6.92 25.33 -3.17
C ILE A 65 -6.88 26.81 -3.56
N MET A 66 -7.51 27.16 -4.69
CA MET A 66 -7.46 28.49 -5.29
C MET A 66 -8.74 29.30 -5.14
N ASP A 67 -9.86 28.68 -4.79
CA ASP A 67 -11.22 29.26 -4.90
C ASP A 67 -11.78 29.18 -6.34
N THR A 68 -13.12 29.13 -6.46
CA THR A 68 -13.77 29.15 -7.78
C THR A 68 -15.09 29.89 -7.76
N ASN A 69 -15.35 30.61 -8.86
CA ASN A 69 -16.58 31.35 -9.10
C ASN A 69 -17.48 30.71 -10.18
N ILE A 70 -17.19 29.47 -10.60
CA ILE A 70 -18.00 28.81 -11.60
C ILE A 70 -19.45 28.66 -11.13
N ASP A 71 -20.38 28.82 -12.08
CA ASP A 71 -21.80 28.65 -11.84
C ASP A 71 -22.37 27.57 -12.78
N TYR A 72 -22.52 26.37 -12.24
CA TYR A 72 -23.05 25.19 -12.95
C TYR A 72 -24.59 25.17 -12.99
N ASN A 73 -25.26 26.12 -12.32
CA ASN A 73 -26.73 26.25 -12.34
C ASN A 73 -27.24 27.22 -13.43
N LYS A 74 -26.32 27.82 -14.18
CA LYS A 74 -26.69 28.67 -15.33
C LYS A 74 -27.42 27.88 -16.41
N SER A 75 -28.09 28.63 -17.29
CA SER A 75 -28.75 28.11 -18.50
C SER A 75 -27.98 28.55 -19.75
N ILE A 76 -27.96 27.70 -20.77
CA ILE A 76 -27.49 27.98 -22.11
C ILE A 76 -28.73 27.93 -23.04
N ASN A 77 -29.01 29.01 -23.77
CA ASN A 77 -30.17 29.09 -24.66
C ASN A 77 -31.48 28.66 -23.96
N ASN A 78 -31.71 29.12 -22.74
CA ASN A 78 -32.82 28.75 -21.87
C ASN A 78 -32.89 27.27 -21.42
N GLU A 79 -31.86 26.47 -21.67
CA GLU A 79 -31.75 25.10 -21.20
C GLU A 79 -30.77 25.07 -20.01
N PRO A 80 -31.13 24.50 -18.83
CA PRO A 80 -30.17 24.28 -17.71
C PRO A 80 -28.95 23.47 -18.15
N ILE A 81 -27.75 23.88 -17.74
CA ILE A 81 -26.50 23.22 -18.14
C ILE A 81 -26.52 21.70 -17.88
N LYS A 82 -27.08 21.26 -16.76
CA LYS A 82 -27.18 19.81 -16.44
C LYS A 82 -28.02 19.07 -17.48
N HIS A 83 -29.13 19.65 -17.95
CA HIS A 83 -29.99 19.08 -18.99
C HIS A 83 -29.28 19.05 -20.34
N TYR A 84 -28.63 20.15 -20.71
CA TYR A 84 -27.85 20.27 -21.94
C TYR A 84 -26.76 19.17 -22.00
N LEU A 85 -25.99 18.99 -20.93
CA LEU A 85 -24.97 17.95 -20.84
C LEU A 85 -25.58 16.54 -20.93
N ALA A 86 -26.61 16.27 -20.13
CA ALA A 86 -27.27 14.97 -20.10
C ALA A 86 -27.86 14.56 -21.45
N ARG A 87 -28.45 15.49 -22.18
CA ARG A 87 -29.04 15.24 -23.50
C ARG A 87 -27.98 14.92 -24.57
N LYS A 88 -26.78 15.45 -24.44
CA LYS A 88 -25.69 15.24 -25.40
C LYS A 88 -24.79 14.04 -25.05
N LEU A 89 -25.02 13.45 -23.89
CA LEU A 89 -24.30 12.21 -23.47
C LEU A 89 -25.04 10.96 -23.96
N ASN A 90 -24.31 10.01 -24.52
CA ASN A 90 -24.83 8.72 -24.94
C ASN A 90 -23.88 7.58 -24.50
N PRO A 91 -24.34 6.61 -23.66
CA PRO A 91 -25.63 6.60 -22.97
C PRO A 91 -25.76 7.76 -21.99
N SER A 92 -26.98 8.10 -21.63
CA SER A 92 -27.22 9.05 -20.55
C SER A 92 -26.70 8.47 -19.23
N ILE A 93 -25.88 9.24 -18.52
CA ILE A 93 -25.32 8.87 -17.22
C ILE A 93 -25.69 9.90 -16.16
N SER A 94 -25.86 9.45 -14.92
CA SER A 94 -26.20 10.33 -13.79
C SER A 94 -24.91 10.90 -13.19
N PHE A 95 -24.56 12.11 -13.56
CA PHE A 95 -23.48 12.87 -12.95
C PHE A 95 -24.03 13.90 -11.97
N GLU A 96 -23.23 14.26 -10.97
CA GLU A 96 -23.67 15.17 -9.90
C GLU A 96 -22.63 16.25 -9.65
N PHE A 97 -23.10 17.53 -9.59
CA PHE A 97 -22.28 18.63 -9.11
C PHE A 97 -22.52 18.81 -7.62
N GLU A 98 -21.45 18.86 -6.86
CA GLU A 98 -21.45 19.21 -5.45
C GLU A 98 -20.41 20.30 -5.17
N GLU A 99 -20.58 21.02 -4.06
CA GLU A 99 -19.66 22.07 -3.66
C GLU A 99 -19.35 21.99 -2.16
N THR A 100 -18.19 22.48 -1.81
CA THR A 100 -17.72 22.53 -0.42
C THR A 100 -16.82 23.75 -0.22
N ILE A 101 -16.54 24.07 1.04
CA ILE A 101 -15.59 25.12 1.43
C ILE A 101 -14.40 24.45 2.12
N ILE A 102 -13.21 24.71 1.60
CA ILE A 102 -11.93 24.26 2.18
C ILE A 102 -11.07 25.53 2.37
N ASP A 103 -10.55 25.75 3.58
CA ASP A 103 -9.71 26.92 3.93
C ASP A 103 -10.35 28.25 3.50
N ASN A 104 -11.67 28.43 3.74
CA ASN A 104 -12.49 29.57 3.34
C ASN A 104 -12.55 29.82 1.82
N LYS A 105 -12.22 28.84 1.00
CA LYS A 105 -12.28 28.90 -0.46
C LYS A 105 -13.31 27.88 -0.97
N ARG A 106 -14.09 28.28 -1.98
CA ARG A 106 -15.11 27.44 -2.60
C ARG A 106 -14.45 26.46 -3.56
N VAL A 107 -14.82 25.21 -3.48
CA VAL A 107 -14.42 24.12 -4.39
C VAL A 107 -15.67 23.44 -4.91
N VAL A 108 -15.75 23.23 -6.22
CA VAL A 108 -16.84 22.51 -6.87
C VAL A 108 -16.31 21.21 -7.44
N ILE A 109 -17.02 20.11 -7.22
CA ILE A 109 -16.68 18.78 -7.72
C ILE A 109 -17.84 18.26 -8.59
N LEU A 110 -17.50 17.73 -9.75
CA LEU A 110 -18.39 16.96 -10.61
C LEU A 110 -18.07 15.47 -10.42
N ILE A 111 -19.01 14.73 -9.90
CA ILE A 111 -18.92 13.29 -9.67
C ILE A 111 -19.47 12.56 -10.89
N ILE A 112 -18.62 11.78 -11.54
CA ILE A 112 -18.90 11.15 -12.82
C ILE A 112 -18.85 9.63 -12.64
N PRO A 113 -19.96 8.90 -12.84
CA PRO A 113 -19.92 7.44 -12.75
C PRO A 113 -19.14 6.82 -13.91
N ALA A 114 -18.49 5.69 -13.66
CA ALA A 114 -17.87 4.89 -14.70
C ALA A 114 -18.88 4.41 -15.75
N ALA A 115 -18.45 4.30 -17.00
CA ALA A 115 -19.22 3.65 -18.06
C ALA A 115 -19.53 2.19 -17.66
N LYS A 116 -20.73 1.68 -18.01
CA LYS A 116 -21.21 0.36 -17.54
C LYS A 116 -21.46 -0.65 -18.65
N ILE A 117 -22.07 -0.26 -19.73
CA ILE A 117 -22.55 -1.16 -20.80
C ILE A 117 -21.81 -0.89 -22.10
N VAL A 118 -21.72 0.38 -22.47
CA VAL A 118 -21.00 0.86 -23.64
C VAL A 118 -20.20 2.10 -23.28
N PRO A 119 -19.14 2.43 -24.02
CA PRO A 119 -18.38 3.65 -23.78
C PRO A 119 -19.26 4.90 -23.87
N THR A 120 -19.11 5.79 -22.90
CA THR A 120 -19.83 7.08 -22.88
C THR A 120 -19.29 7.98 -24.00
N SER A 121 -20.19 8.64 -24.76
CA SER A 121 -19.85 9.65 -25.75
C SER A 121 -20.51 11.00 -25.40
N PHE A 122 -19.93 12.09 -25.89
CA PHE A 122 -20.52 13.44 -25.89
C PHE A 122 -20.55 13.96 -27.32
N ASN A 123 -21.70 14.38 -27.79
CA ASN A 123 -21.93 14.72 -29.21
C ASN A 123 -21.46 13.62 -30.16
N ASP A 124 -21.79 12.35 -29.85
CA ASP A 124 -21.40 11.13 -30.58
C ASP A 124 -19.90 10.85 -30.67
N ILE A 125 -19.06 11.63 -29.98
CA ILE A 125 -17.63 11.41 -29.90
C ILE A 125 -17.29 10.80 -28.55
N ARG A 126 -16.56 9.67 -28.56
CA ARG A 126 -16.01 9.01 -27.36
C ARG A 126 -14.69 9.63 -27.02
N TYR A 127 -14.54 10.04 -25.76
CA TYR A 127 -13.29 10.58 -25.22
C TYR A 127 -12.71 9.64 -24.18
N ILE A 128 -11.40 9.77 -23.96
CA ILE A 128 -10.63 9.04 -22.95
C ILE A 128 -9.53 9.94 -22.39
N ARG A 129 -9.06 9.64 -21.19
CA ARG A 129 -7.85 10.25 -20.65
C ARG A 129 -6.64 9.42 -21.02
N ILE A 130 -5.56 10.10 -21.44
CA ILE A 130 -4.23 9.52 -21.65
C ILE A 130 -3.27 10.34 -20.78
N GLY A 131 -2.94 9.80 -19.60
CA GLY A 131 -2.30 10.60 -18.57
C GLY A 131 -3.16 11.78 -18.16
N SER A 132 -2.63 13.00 -18.20
CA SER A 132 -3.36 14.25 -17.93
C SER A 132 -4.11 14.82 -19.15
N SER A 133 -4.04 14.19 -20.34
CA SER A 133 -4.65 14.71 -21.55
C SER A 133 -5.98 14.05 -21.86
N LYS A 134 -6.97 14.88 -22.23
CA LYS A 134 -8.26 14.42 -22.80
C LYS A 134 -8.10 14.22 -24.30
N GLU A 135 -8.35 13.01 -24.79
CA GLU A 135 -8.18 12.61 -26.18
C GLU A 135 -9.43 11.92 -26.73
N THR A 136 -9.61 11.94 -28.06
CA THR A 136 -10.67 11.15 -28.69
C THR A 136 -10.28 9.68 -28.72
N LEU A 137 -11.16 8.79 -28.25
CA LEU A 137 -10.90 7.35 -28.13
C LEU A 137 -10.59 6.71 -29.50
N LYS A 138 -11.17 7.23 -30.59
CA LYS A 138 -10.91 6.78 -31.98
C LYS A 138 -9.43 6.82 -32.37
N LYS A 139 -8.61 7.68 -31.76
CA LYS A 139 -7.16 7.73 -32.00
C LYS A 139 -6.42 6.54 -31.38
N TYR A 140 -7.07 5.79 -30.49
CA TYR A 140 -6.47 4.71 -29.68
C TYR A 140 -7.32 3.43 -29.81
N PRO A 141 -7.31 2.76 -30.98
CA PRO A 141 -8.18 1.62 -31.27
C PRO A 141 -7.98 0.45 -30.31
N GLU A 142 -6.76 0.22 -29.81
CA GLU A 142 -6.47 -0.81 -28.81
C GLU A 142 -7.14 -0.51 -27.45
N ARG A 143 -7.13 0.75 -27.02
CA ARG A 143 -7.85 1.19 -25.80
C ARG A 143 -9.35 1.11 -26.00
N GLU A 144 -9.85 1.43 -27.17
CA GLU A 144 -11.28 1.30 -27.49
C GLU A 144 -11.73 -0.17 -27.41
N ALA A 145 -11.00 -1.08 -28.06
CA ALA A 145 -11.27 -2.51 -28.00
C ALA A 145 -11.21 -3.05 -26.55
N ARG A 146 -10.19 -2.64 -25.78
CA ARG A 146 -10.05 -2.99 -24.37
C ARG A 146 -11.21 -2.47 -23.53
N LEU A 147 -11.65 -1.24 -23.73
CA LEU A 147 -12.78 -0.66 -23.02
C LEU A 147 -14.07 -1.45 -23.30
N PHE A 148 -14.36 -1.77 -24.56
CA PHE A 148 -15.50 -2.63 -24.90
C PHE A 148 -15.41 -4.01 -24.26
N SER A 149 -14.23 -4.64 -24.27
CA SER A 149 -14.01 -5.91 -23.60
C SER A 149 -14.30 -5.83 -22.09
N ILE A 150 -13.81 -4.80 -21.42
CA ILE A 150 -14.05 -4.57 -19.98
C ILE A 150 -15.54 -4.35 -19.69
N LEU A 151 -16.23 -3.57 -20.52
CA LEU A 151 -17.66 -3.30 -20.34
C LEU A 151 -18.53 -4.54 -20.61
N THR A 152 -18.06 -5.46 -21.43
CA THR A 152 -18.79 -6.70 -21.78
C THR A 152 -18.49 -7.84 -20.79
N PHE A 153 -17.23 -8.04 -20.41
CA PHE A 153 -16.76 -9.21 -19.67
C PHE A 153 -16.26 -8.90 -18.26
N GLY A 154 -16.21 -7.63 -17.87
CA GLY A 154 -15.56 -7.14 -16.66
C GLY A 154 -14.05 -6.99 -16.81
N LEU A 155 -13.43 -6.46 -15.77
CA LEU A 155 -11.96 -6.37 -15.71
C LEU A 155 -11.35 -7.77 -15.73
N PRO A 156 -10.20 -7.95 -16.40
CA PRO A 156 -9.47 -9.21 -16.32
C PRO A 156 -9.13 -9.55 -14.89
N THR A 157 -9.40 -10.78 -14.48
CA THR A 157 -9.08 -11.36 -13.18
C THR A 157 -8.47 -12.74 -13.37
N ILE A 158 -7.84 -13.30 -12.35
CA ILE A 158 -7.33 -14.68 -12.40
C ILE A 158 -8.44 -15.72 -12.58
N ASN A 159 -9.71 -15.36 -12.34
CA ASN A 159 -10.86 -16.25 -12.45
C ASN A 159 -11.57 -16.18 -13.80
N ASN A 160 -11.51 -15.05 -14.52
CA ASN A 160 -12.16 -14.92 -15.83
C ASN A 160 -11.18 -14.94 -17.02
N THR A 161 -9.87 -14.93 -16.76
CA THR A 161 -8.82 -15.04 -17.78
C THR A 161 -8.40 -16.50 -17.94
N ALA A 162 -8.51 -17.03 -19.15
CA ALA A 162 -8.09 -18.41 -19.45
C ALA A 162 -6.57 -18.56 -19.32
N SER A 163 -6.12 -19.66 -18.75
CA SER A 163 -4.72 -20.08 -18.77
C SER A 163 -4.33 -20.54 -20.20
N GLU A 164 -3.07 -20.34 -20.55
CA GLU A 164 -2.49 -20.96 -21.76
C GLU A 164 -2.38 -22.49 -21.62
N TYR A 165 -2.33 -23.01 -20.39
CA TYR A 165 -2.20 -24.43 -20.08
C TYR A 165 -3.55 -25.04 -19.76
N GLN A 166 -4.01 -25.98 -20.60
CA GLN A 166 -5.30 -26.63 -20.41
C GLN A 166 -5.22 -28.11 -19.95
N ASN A 167 -4.00 -28.67 -19.86
CA ASN A 167 -3.75 -30.02 -19.34
C ASN A 167 -3.24 -29.95 -17.88
N LEU A 168 -4.05 -29.37 -16.99
CA LEU A 168 -3.67 -29.20 -15.60
C LEU A 168 -4.11 -30.36 -14.72
N THR A 169 -3.28 -30.77 -13.78
CA THR A 169 -3.57 -31.76 -12.73
C THR A 169 -3.53 -31.10 -11.35
N PHE A 170 -4.21 -31.66 -10.36
CA PHE A 170 -4.47 -31.03 -9.06
C PHE A 170 -4.22 -31.97 -7.87
N ASN A 171 -3.34 -32.97 -8.00
CA ASN A 171 -3.07 -33.93 -6.93
C ASN A 171 -2.55 -33.24 -5.65
N GLN A 172 -1.66 -32.23 -5.79
CA GLN A 172 -1.15 -31.46 -4.68
C GLN A 172 -2.26 -30.67 -3.99
N LEU A 173 -3.15 -30.01 -4.75
CA LEU A 173 -4.28 -29.28 -4.19
C LEU A 173 -5.21 -30.21 -3.40
N ILE A 174 -5.59 -31.35 -3.99
CA ILE A 174 -6.47 -32.34 -3.35
C ILE A 174 -5.80 -32.89 -2.08
N THR A 175 -4.52 -33.22 -2.14
CA THR A 175 -3.74 -33.67 -0.97
C THR A 175 -3.72 -32.61 0.11
N TYR A 176 -3.47 -31.34 -0.23
CA TYR A 176 -3.44 -30.23 0.74
C TYR A 176 -4.79 -30.10 1.47
N TYR A 177 -5.92 -30.15 0.73
CA TYR A 177 -7.25 -30.13 1.32
C TYR A 177 -7.49 -31.33 2.25
N SER A 178 -7.05 -32.51 1.86
CA SER A 178 -7.17 -33.72 2.69
C SER A 178 -6.38 -33.62 3.99
N THR A 179 -5.23 -32.94 4.02
CA THR A 179 -4.47 -32.70 5.27
C THR A 179 -5.22 -31.76 6.24
N LYS A 180 -6.22 -31.04 5.75
CA LYS A 180 -7.11 -30.18 6.55
C LYS A 180 -8.46 -30.85 6.85
N GLU A 181 -8.57 -32.15 6.63
CA GLU A 181 -9.81 -32.93 6.81
C GLU A 181 -10.98 -32.43 5.94
N ILE A 182 -10.67 -31.69 4.85
CA ILE A 182 -11.65 -31.23 3.88
C ILE A 182 -11.58 -32.11 2.62
N MET A 183 -12.63 -32.87 2.37
CA MET A 183 -12.72 -33.72 1.18
C MET A 183 -13.25 -32.92 -0.01
N LEU A 184 -12.45 -32.79 -1.05
CA LEU A 184 -12.88 -32.23 -2.33
C LEU A 184 -13.61 -33.29 -3.14
N ASN A 185 -14.79 -32.97 -3.63
CA ASN A 185 -15.52 -33.85 -4.56
C ASN A 185 -14.85 -33.77 -5.94
N GLU A 186 -14.28 -34.88 -6.41
CA GLU A 186 -13.50 -34.96 -7.66
C GLU A 186 -14.27 -34.48 -8.90
N THR A 187 -15.58 -34.64 -8.91
CA THR A 187 -16.43 -34.23 -10.06
C THR A 187 -16.63 -32.71 -10.11
N ASN A 188 -16.80 -32.06 -8.93
CA ASN A 188 -17.29 -30.69 -8.86
C ASN A 188 -16.30 -29.68 -8.28
N PHE A 189 -15.13 -30.11 -7.74
CA PHE A 189 -14.22 -29.19 -7.07
C PHE A 189 -13.73 -28.06 -7.99
N LYS A 190 -13.54 -28.33 -9.27
CA LYS A 190 -13.09 -27.32 -10.25
C LYS A 190 -14.08 -26.18 -10.37
N THR A 191 -15.37 -26.49 -10.39
CA THR A 191 -16.44 -25.49 -10.42
C THR A 191 -16.58 -24.80 -9.06
N ASN A 192 -16.56 -25.56 -7.97
CA ASN A 192 -16.72 -25.03 -6.61
C ASN A 192 -15.59 -24.10 -6.19
N LEU A 193 -14.37 -24.38 -6.65
CA LEU A 193 -13.21 -23.53 -6.41
C LEU A 193 -13.00 -22.46 -7.49
N HIS A 194 -13.96 -22.27 -8.41
CA HIS A 194 -13.88 -21.30 -9.50
C HIS A 194 -12.61 -21.41 -10.36
N LEU A 195 -12.20 -22.64 -10.70
CA LEU A 195 -11.01 -22.91 -11.51
C LEU A 195 -11.28 -22.86 -13.02
N LEU A 196 -12.52 -22.63 -13.43
CA LEU A 196 -12.95 -22.60 -14.82
C LEU A 196 -13.50 -21.22 -15.19
N THR A 197 -13.23 -20.78 -16.40
CA THR A 197 -13.88 -19.64 -17.04
C THR A 197 -15.31 -19.97 -17.44
N SER A 198 -16.11 -18.99 -17.87
CA SER A 198 -17.49 -19.18 -18.32
C SER A 198 -17.62 -20.12 -19.54
N ASP A 199 -16.57 -20.22 -20.35
CA ASP A 199 -16.48 -21.13 -21.51
C ASP A 199 -15.85 -22.52 -21.17
N GLY A 200 -15.67 -22.79 -19.86
CA GLY A 200 -15.24 -24.11 -19.35
C GLY A 200 -13.74 -24.37 -19.44
N LYS A 201 -12.92 -23.39 -19.77
CA LYS A 201 -11.46 -23.53 -19.79
C LYS A 201 -10.86 -23.31 -18.40
N TYR A 202 -9.71 -23.95 -18.14
CA TYR A 202 -8.94 -23.62 -16.96
C TYR A 202 -8.48 -22.15 -17.00
N ASN A 203 -8.66 -21.47 -15.88
CA ASN A 203 -8.26 -20.07 -15.73
C ASN A 203 -6.88 -19.93 -15.05
N ILE A 204 -6.41 -18.70 -14.87
CA ILE A 204 -5.12 -18.42 -14.22
C ILE A 204 -5.07 -18.94 -12.77
N MET A 205 -6.20 -18.87 -12.02
CA MET A 205 -6.25 -19.42 -10.66
C MET A 205 -6.05 -20.95 -10.66
N ALA A 206 -6.63 -21.66 -11.65
CA ALA A 206 -6.41 -23.09 -11.84
C ALA A 206 -4.93 -23.40 -12.10
N GLN A 207 -4.27 -22.62 -12.94
CA GLN A 207 -2.84 -22.76 -13.20
C GLN A 207 -2.01 -22.59 -11.93
N LEU A 208 -2.26 -21.53 -11.15
CA LEU A 208 -1.54 -21.28 -9.89
C LEU A 208 -1.70 -22.41 -8.86
N LEU A 209 -2.87 -23.08 -8.86
CA LEU A 209 -3.20 -24.16 -7.91
C LEU A 209 -2.93 -25.56 -8.46
N SER A 210 -2.47 -25.69 -9.71
CA SER A 210 -2.13 -26.98 -10.33
C SER A 210 -0.81 -27.57 -9.81
N ASP A 211 -0.60 -28.84 -10.12
CA ASP A 211 0.63 -29.57 -9.76
C ASP A 211 1.88 -28.95 -10.42
N ASN A 212 1.70 -28.27 -11.55
CA ASN A 212 2.72 -27.44 -12.18
C ASN A 212 2.13 -26.08 -12.57
N SER A 213 2.39 -25.06 -11.75
CA SER A 213 1.88 -23.71 -11.98
C SER A 213 2.59 -22.95 -13.12
N TYR A 214 3.76 -23.42 -13.57
CA TYR A 214 4.64 -22.74 -14.52
C TYR A 214 5.09 -21.35 -14.04
N VAL A 215 4.95 -21.05 -12.74
CA VAL A 215 5.32 -19.79 -12.13
C VAL A 215 6.50 -20.02 -11.20
N PRO A 216 7.64 -19.31 -11.38
CA PRO A 216 8.73 -19.33 -10.42
C PRO A 216 8.30 -18.57 -9.15
N ILE A 217 8.71 -19.06 -8.00
CA ILE A 217 8.60 -18.34 -6.72
C ILE A 217 9.99 -18.29 -6.11
N ARG A 218 10.58 -17.12 -6.01
CA ARG A 218 11.98 -16.97 -5.63
C ARG A 218 12.16 -16.16 -4.35
N VAL A 219 13.14 -16.60 -3.56
CA VAL A 219 13.67 -15.83 -2.44
C VAL A 219 15.12 -15.51 -2.75
N ALA A 220 15.46 -14.23 -2.83
CA ALA A 220 16.81 -13.74 -3.08
C ALA A 220 17.47 -13.26 -1.80
N ILE A 221 18.77 -13.53 -1.64
CA ILE A 221 19.59 -13.07 -0.51
C ILE A 221 20.78 -12.28 -1.06
N PHE A 222 20.95 -11.05 -0.58
CA PHE A 222 22.07 -10.17 -0.93
C PHE A 222 23.01 -10.02 0.28
N GLU A 223 24.33 -9.94 0.01
CA GLU A 223 25.34 -9.72 1.06
C GLU A 223 25.28 -8.30 1.64
N GLY A 224 24.76 -7.33 0.92
CA GLY A 224 24.70 -5.93 1.33
C GLY A 224 23.28 -5.40 1.46
N LYS A 225 23.15 -4.07 1.49
CA LYS A 225 21.89 -3.36 1.77
C LYS A 225 21.07 -3.01 0.51
N THR A 226 21.59 -3.28 -0.67
CA THR A 226 20.95 -2.88 -1.93
C THR A 226 21.03 -3.99 -2.97
N LYS A 227 20.20 -3.93 -4.01
CA LYS A 227 20.25 -4.84 -5.16
C LYS A 227 21.55 -4.74 -5.97
N ALA A 228 22.32 -3.66 -5.80
CA ALA A 228 23.66 -3.53 -6.40
C ALA A 228 24.74 -4.32 -5.64
N SER A 229 24.43 -4.80 -4.45
CA SER A 229 25.32 -5.66 -3.66
C SER A 229 25.43 -7.04 -4.31
N LYS A 230 26.47 -7.79 -3.93
CA LYS A 230 26.65 -9.15 -4.43
C LYS A 230 25.46 -10.03 -4.05
N LEU A 231 24.92 -10.74 -5.02
CA LEU A 231 23.88 -11.74 -4.82
C LEU A 231 24.52 -12.97 -4.15
N TYR A 232 24.07 -13.29 -2.94
CA TYR A 232 24.57 -14.42 -2.18
C TYR A 232 23.90 -15.73 -2.60
N SER A 233 22.55 -15.72 -2.70
CA SER A 233 21.77 -16.89 -3.04
C SER A 233 20.43 -16.50 -3.66
N VAL A 234 19.95 -17.34 -4.58
CA VAL A 234 18.53 -17.35 -5.01
C VAL A 234 18.02 -18.77 -4.83
N LYS A 235 16.94 -18.91 -4.09
CA LYS A 235 16.27 -20.18 -3.89
C LYS A 235 14.90 -20.15 -4.54
N GLU A 236 14.55 -21.21 -5.26
CA GLU A 236 13.32 -21.31 -6.01
C GLU A 236 12.38 -22.34 -5.38
N PHE A 237 11.13 -21.95 -5.20
CA PHE A 237 10.05 -22.71 -4.56
C PHE A 237 8.81 -22.83 -5.46
N GLY A 238 8.90 -22.41 -6.71
CA GLY A 238 7.82 -22.36 -7.67
C GLY A 238 7.58 -23.68 -8.43
N TYR A 239 6.91 -23.55 -9.58
CA TYR A 239 6.57 -24.64 -10.51
C TYR A 239 5.74 -25.77 -9.88
N LYS A 240 4.99 -25.49 -8.85
CA LYS A 240 4.09 -26.39 -8.12
C LYS A 240 2.85 -25.65 -7.65
N CYS A 241 1.92 -26.33 -7.01
CA CYS A 241 0.74 -25.70 -6.42
C CYS A 241 1.15 -24.53 -5.48
N LEU A 242 0.53 -23.36 -5.66
CA LEU A 242 0.84 -22.13 -4.95
C LEU A 242 0.83 -22.29 -3.42
N LEU A 243 -0.02 -23.18 -2.89
CA LEU A 243 -0.11 -23.45 -1.44
C LEU A 243 1.19 -24.08 -0.90
N TYR A 244 1.81 -24.98 -1.66
CA TYR A 244 3.08 -25.58 -1.31
C TYR A 244 4.24 -24.59 -1.46
N SER A 245 4.21 -23.79 -2.53
CA SER A 245 5.18 -22.71 -2.71
C SER A 245 5.15 -21.72 -1.54
N LEU A 246 3.96 -21.30 -1.12
CA LEU A 246 3.78 -20.43 0.05
C LEU A 246 4.33 -21.07 1.33
N TYR A 247 3.98 -22.33 1.57
CA TYR A 247 4.46 -23.06 2.74
C TYR A 247 6.00 -23.16 2.80
N GLU A 248 6.64 -23.51 1.67
CA GLU A 248 8.10 -23.61 1.60
C GLU A 248 8.79 -22.24 1.77
N VAL A 249 8.23 -21.17 1.22
CA VAL A 249 8.74 -19.80 1.41
C VAL A 249 8.67 -19.39 2.88
N LEU A 250 7.58 -19.69 3.56
CA LEU A 250 7.42 -19.40 4.99
C LEU A 250 8.42 -20.20 5.83
N ASN A 251 8.55 -21.49 5.58
CA ASN A 251 9.54 -22.35 6.27
C ASN A 251 10.98 -21.87 6.02
N TYR A 252 11.29 -21.46 4.80
CA TYR A 252 12.63 -20.93 4.50
C TYR A 252 12.90 -19.62 5.26
N GLY A 253 11.92 -18.74 5.38
CA GLY A 253 12.04 -17.56 6.22
C GLY A 253 12.25 -17.90 7.70
N GLU A 254 11.59 -18.94 8.22
CA GLU A 254 11.79 -19.41 9.60
C GLU A 254 13.21 -19.93 9.82
N ILE A 255 13.75 -20.70 8.87
CA ILE A 255 15.14 -21.20 8.92
C ILE A 255 16.15 -20.02 8.93
N LEU A 256 15.86 -18.94 8.16
CA LEU A 256 16.72 -17.75 8.12
C LEU A 256 16.58 -16.85 9.35
N ASN A 257 15.54 -17.04 10.16
CA ASN A 257 15.31 -16.27 11.38
C ASN A 257 16.16 -16.78 12.55
N ILE A 258 17.49 -16.78 12.36
CA ILE A 258 18.44 -17.33 13.33
C ILE A 258 18.43 -16.47 14.60
N PRO A 259 18.16 -17.06 15.79
CA PRO A 259 18.21 -16.33 17.04
C PRO A 259 19.63 -15.83 17.34
N GLN A 260 19.70 -14.57 17.75
CA GLN A 260 20.95 -13.96 18.25
C GLN A 260 20.99 -14.08 19.76
N THR A 261 22.15 -14.40 20.31
CA THR A 261 22.34 -14.44 21.75
C THR A 261 22.71 -13.08 22.29
N ASP A 262 21.89 -12.54 23.20
CA ASP A 262 22.22 -11.35 23.97
C ASP A 262 22.86 -11.79 25.30
N GLU A 263 24.12 -11.44 25.45
CA GLU A 263 24.89 -11.76 26.65
C GLU A 263 24.92 -10.60 27.67
N ASN A 264 24.32 -9.47 27.31
CA ASN A 264 24.22 -8.32 28.19
C ASN A 264 23.12 -8.54 29.24
N ASP A 265 23.33 -8.03 30.45
CA ASP A 265 22.39 -8.03 31.59
C ASP A 265 21.86 -9.40 32.03
N ARG A 266 22.61 -10.48 31.80
CA ARG A 266 22.26 -11.83 32.28
C ARG A 266 22.75 -12.09 33.71
N ILE A 267 21.91 -12.72 34.53
CA ILE A 267 22.28 -13.26 35.83
C ILE A 267 22.64 -14.75 35.67
N MET A 268 21.85 -15.55 34.97
CA MET A 268 22.09 -16.99 34.73
C MET A 268 21.81 -17.37 33.26
N GLU A 269 20.67 -16.97 32.70
CA GLU A 269 20.22 -17.41 31.39
C GLU A 269 20.56 -16.37 30.31
N ARG A 270 20.97 -16.83 29.12
CA ARG A 270 21.13 -15.98 27.94
C ARG A 270 19.77 -15.68 27.32
N LYS A 271 19.57 -14.46 26.86
CA LYS A 271 18.39 -14.07 26.11
C LYS A 271 18.62 -14.34 24.64
N GLU A 272 17.69 -15.04 24.01
CA GLU A 272 17.69 -15.26 22.57
C GLU A 272 16.69 -14.28 21.91
N ILE A 273 17.15 -13.55 20.91
CA ILE A 273 16.35 -12.57 20.19
C ILE A 273 16.31 -13.01 18.72
N PRO A 274 15.12 -13.30 18.16
CA PRO A 274 15.00 -13.66 16.75
C PRO A 274 15.47 -12.50 15.87
N LEU A 275 16.05 -12.81 14.71
CA LEU A 275 16.60 -11.82 13.79
C LEU A 275 15.52 -10.83 13.33
N PHE A 276 14.27 -11.30 13.17
CA PHE A 276 13.10 -10.47 12.83
C PHE A 276 11.83 -11.07 13.45
N ASN A 277 10.74 -10.28 13.44
CA ASN A 277 9.43 -10.77 13.89
C ASN A 277 8.83 -11.70 12.83
N PHE A 278 8.83 -13.02 13.12
CA PHE A 278 8.34 -14.04 12.19
C PHE A 278 6.85 -13.92 11.88
N ASP A 279 6.04 -13.51 12.85
CA ASP A 279 4.61 -13.30 12.64
C ASP A 279 4.32 -12.18 11.64
N VAL A 280 5.13 -11.11 11.65
CA VAL A 280 5.03 -10.02 10.65
C VAL A 280 5.52 -10.50 9.29
N TYR A 281 6.61 -11.27 9.24
CA TYR A 281 7.08 -11.88 7.99
C TYR A 281 6.01 -12.77 7.38
N ARG A 282 5.42 -13.67 8.16
CA ARG A 282 4.34 -14.55 7.73
C ARG A 282 3.17 -13.77 7.16
N GLU A 283 2.74 -12.72 7.85
CA GLU A 283 1.64 -11.87 7.43
C GLU A 283 1.96 -11.13 6.13
N ALA A 284 3.17 -10.56 6.02
CA ALA A 284 3.61 -9.85 4.82
C ALA A 284 3.67 -10.78 3.60
N VAL A 285 4.19 -12.00 3.76
CA VAL A 285 4.29 -12.98 2.68
C VAL A 285 2.90 -13.48 2.26
N ILE A 286 2.02 -13.84 3.20
CA ILE A 286 0.64 -14.25 2.88
C ILE A 286 -0.09 -13.15 2.13
N ASN A 287 0.00 -11.91 2.60
CA ASN A 287 -0.61 -10.76 1.94
C ASN A 287 -0.02 -10.52 0.54
N ALA A 288 1.31 -10.68 0.38
CA ALA A 288 1.94 -10.57 -0.93
C ALA A 288 1.41 -11.62 -1.91
N PHE A 289 1.22 -12.87 -1.49
CA PHE A 289 0.64 -13.91 -2.34
C PHE A 289 -0.85 -13.67 -2.66
N LEU A 290 -1.62 -13.18 -1.69
CA LEU A 290 -3.05 -12.88 -1.87
C LEU A 290 -3.30 -11.70 -2.80
N HIS A 291 -2.53 -10.63 -2.64
CA HIS A 291 -2.75 -9.35 -3.32
C HIS A 291 -1.85 -9.15 -4.54
N ASN A 292 -1.03 -10.13 -4.90
CA ASN A 292 -0.21 -10.06 -6.10
C ASN A 292 -1.07 -10.00 -7.37
N GLU A 293 -0.66 -9.21 -8.34
CA GLU A 293 -1.28 -9.19 -9.67
C GLU A 293 -0.82 -10.41 -10.49
N TRP A 294 -1.54 -11.52 -10.28
CA TRP A 294 -1.20 -12.82 -10.90
C TRP A 294 -1.57 -12.95 -12.37
N ILE A 295 -2.29 -12.00 -12.95
CA ILE A 295 -2.75 -12.07 -14.35
C ILE A 295 -1.59 -12.27 -15.33
N ASN A 296 -0.46 -11.61 -15.07
CA ASN A 296 0.74 -11.73 -15.89
C ASN A 296 1.68 -12.84 -15.39
N LEU A 297 1.26 -13.65 -14.43
CA LEU A 297 2.04 -14.76 -13.83
C LEU A 297 3.41 -14.32 -13.26
N ASN A 298 3.58 -13.03 -12.96
CA ASN A 298 4.76 -12.53 -12.28
C ASN A 298 4.66 -12.78 -10.78
N GLU A 299 5.69 -13.39 -10.21
CA GLU A 299 5.74 -13.70 -8.78
C GLU A 299 5.93 -12.45 -7.90
N PRO A 300 5.47 -12.48 -6.62
CA PRO A 300 5.90 -11.52 -5.62
C PRO A 300 7.41 -11.66 -5.37
N MET A 301 8.06 -10.59 -4.97
CA MET A 301 9.52 -10.61 -4.70
C MET A 301 9.77 -10.63 -3.21
N ILE A 302 10.54 -11.62 -2.74
CA ILE A 302 10.99 -11.71 -1.36
C ILE A 302 12.51 -11.61 -1.35
N THR A 303 13.02 -10.56 -0.73
CA THR A 303 14.45 -10.23 -0.78
C THR A 303 15.00 -10.02 0.62
N PHE A 304 15.99 -10.80 0.99
CA PHE A 304 16.77 -10.64 2.21
C PHE A 304 18.03 -9.82 1.92
N TYR A 305 18.15 -8.71 2.61
CA TYR A 305 19.36 -7.90 2.64
C TYR A 305 20.16 -8.13 3.94
N SER A 306 21.30 -7.47 4.06
CA SER A 306 22.11 -7.59 5.28
C SER A 306 21.46 -6.98 6.53
N ASP A 307 20.43 -6.17 6.41
CA ASP A 307 19.79 -5.41 7.51
C ASP A 307 18.26 -5.51 7.55
N ARG A 308 17.61 -6.09 6.55
CA ARG A 308 16.15 -6.18 6.44
C ARG A 308 15.69 -7.24 5.45
N ILE A 309 14.38 -7.50 5.47
CA ILE A 309 13.66 -8.21 4.42
C ILE A 309 12.75 -7.21 3.71
N GLU A 310 12.66 -7.29 2.39
CA GLU A 310 11.64 -6.65 1.60
C GLU A 310 10.72 -7.71 0.99
N VAL A 311 9.42 -7.57 1.22
CA VAL A 311 8.36 -8.39 0.63
C VAL A 311 7.54 -7.49 -0.29
N LEU A 312 7.67 -7.68 -1.58
CA LEU A 312 7.01 -6.88 -2.61
C LEU A 312 5.94 -7.71 -3.31
N SER A 313 4.70 -7.22 -3.32
CA SER A 313 3.64 -7.69 -4.22
C SER A 313 3.50 -6.75 -5.42
N ARG A 314 3.21 -7.32 -6.59
CA ARG A 314 2.95 -6.56 -7.81
C ARG A 314 1.50 -6.09 -7.84
N GLY A 315 1.27 -5.00 -8.56
CA GLY A 315 -0.01 -4.30 -8.58
C GLY A 315 -0.11 -3.24 -7.48
N THR A 316 -1.22 -2.56 -7.44
CA THR A 316 -1.50 -1.51 -6.46
C THR A 316 -2.74 -1.87 -5.63
N LEU A 317 -3.15 -0.98 -4.74
CA LEU A 317 -4.40 -1.14 -4.02
C LEU A 317 -5.59 -1.25 -4.99
N SER A 318 -6.61 -2.02 -4.60
CA SER A 318 -7.87 -2.05 -5.35
C SER A 318 -8.36 -0.62 -5.62
N PRO A 319 -8.87 -0.30 -6.82
CA PRO A 319 -9.42 1.02 -7.13
C PRO A 319 -10.53 1.50 -6.19
N LEU A 320 -11.12 0.58 -5.43
CA LEU A 320 -12.15 0.85 -4.42
C LEU A 320 -11.57 1.03 -3.00
N GLN A 321 -10.26 0.87 -2.84
CA GLN A 321 -9.54 0.92 -1.56
C GLN A 321 -8.90 2.29 -1.36
N THR A 322 -9.26 3.00 -0.31
CA THR A 322 -8.53 4.20 0.10
C THR A 322 -7.26 3.82 0.87
N LEU A 323 -6.22 4.63 0.75
CA LEU A 323 -4.96 4.41 1.47
C LEU A 323 -5.16 4.43 2.99
N GLU A 324 -6.01 5.32 3.50
CA GLU A 324 -6.34 5.38 4.92
C GLU A 324 -7.09 4.13 5.39
N GLY A 325 -8.07 3.66 4.59
CA GLY A 325 -8.79 2.42 4.86
C GLY A 325 -7.86 1.20 4.85
N PHE A 326 -6.90 1.17 3.94
CA PHE A 326 -5.86 0.13 3.88
C PHE A 326 -5.04 0.08 5.18
N TYR A 327 -4.54 1.21 5.66
CA TYR A 327 -3.79 1.26 6.92
C TYR A 327 -4.63 0.89 8.16
N LYS A 328 -5.95 1.10 8.10
CA LYS A 328 -6.91 0.67 9.15
C LYS A 328 -7.30 -0.82 9.05
N GLY A 329 -6.78 -1.53 8.05
CA GLY A 329 -7.10 -2.95 7.83
C GLY A 329 -8.40 -3.21 7.07
N HIS A 330 -9.00 -2.18 6.44
CA HIS A 330 -10.13 -2.36 5.54
C HIS A 330 -9.61 -2.92 4.21
N SER A 331 -9.36 -4.22 4.15
CA SER A 331 -8.81 -4.87 2.97
C SER A 331 -9.91 -5.19 1.94
N ILE A 332 -9.68 -4.78 0.69
CA ILE A 332 -10.43 -5.22 -0.48
C ILE A 332 -9.50 -6.11 -1.30
N PRO A 333 -9.68 -7.43 -1.30
CA PRO A 333 -8.78 -8.32 -2.00
C PRO A 333 -8.88 -8.13 -3.52
N ILE A 334 -7.74 -8.13 -4.20
CA ILE A 334 -7.66 -8.11 -5.67
C ILE A 334 -8.06 -9.48 -6.23
N ASN A 335 -7.67 -10.55 -5.54
CA ASN A 335 -7.97 -11.94 -5.90
C ASN A 335 -8.98 -12.52 -4.90
N ASP A 336 -10.25 -12.13 -5.03
CA ASP A 336 -11.31 -12.47 -4.08
C ASP A 336 -11.49 -13.98 -3.89
N LYS A 337 -11.50 -14.77 -4.98
CA LYS A 337 -11.67 -16.24 -4.91
C LYS A 337 -10.45 -16.94 -4.31
N LEU A 338 -9.26 -16.47 -4.59
CA LEU A 338 -8.05 -16.96 -3.91
C LEU A 338 -8.09 -16.62 -2.42
N SER A 339 -8.59 -15.44 -2.08
CA SER A 339 -8.78 -15.02 -0.69
C SER A 339 -9.82 -15.88 0.05
N GLU A 340 -10.92 -16.26 -0.62
CA GLU A 340 -11.92 -17.19 -0.07
C GLU A 340 -11.31 -18.57 0.18
N LEU A 341 -10.48 -19.07 -0.75
CA LEU A 341 -9.76 -20.34 -0.61
C LEU A 341 -8.77 -20.30 0.58
N PHE A 342 -8.00 -19.24 0.72
CA PHE A 342 -7.08 -19.07 1.86
C PHE A 342 -7.83 -19.01 3.20
N LEU A 343 -9.00 -18.38 3.23
CA LEU A 343 -9.86 -18.35 4.41
C LEU A 343 -10.38 -19.76 4.76
N GLN A 344 -10.87 -20.52 3.77
CA GLN A 344 -11.37 -21.89 3.93
C GLN A 344 -10.29 -22.82 4.48
N LEU A 345 -9.03 -22.61 4.07
CA LEU A 345 -7.88 -23.40 4.51
C LEU A 345 -7.23 -22.88 5.80
N HIS A 346 -7.81 -21.89 6.45
CA HIS A 346 -7.28 -21.22 7.65
C HIS A 346 -5.86 -20.66 7.48
N ILE A 347 -5.49 -20.27 6.25
CA ILE A 347 -4.22 -19.60 5.95
C ILE A 347 -4.31 -18.12 6.29
N SER A 348 -5.47 -17.49 6.03
CA SER A 348 -5.77 -16.11 6.39
C SER A 348 -7.08 -16.03 7.19
N GLU A 349 -7.26 -14.97 7.98
CA GLU A 349 -8.44 -14.80 8.85
C GLU A 349 -9.44 -13.76 8.32
N LYS A 350 -9.10 -12.97 7.31
CA LYS A 350 -9.93 -11.86 6.78
C LYS A 350 -10.43 -10.87 7.86
N THR A 351 -9.70 -10.76 8.96
CA THR A 351 -10.08 -9.90 10.10
C THR A 351 -9.59 -8.46 9.97
N GLY A 352 -8.83 -8.14 8.92
CA GLY A 352 -8.20 -6.85 8.74
C GLY A 352 -7.04 -6.54 9.70
N ARG A 353 -6.54 -7.54 10.44
CA ARG A 353 -5.47 -7.35 11.42
C ARG A 353 -4.07 -7.28 10.83
N GLY A 354 -3.85 -7.76 9.60
CA GLY A 354 -2.53 -7.93 9.02
C GLY A 354 -1.74 -6.62 8.93
N ILE A 355 -2.26 -5.65 8.22
CA ILE A 355 -1.62 -4.33 8.07
C ILE A 355 -1.48 -3.59 9.40
N PRO A 356 -2.52 -3.46 10.26
CA PRO A 356 -2.36 -2.90 11.60
C PRO A 356 -1.29 -3.61 12.45
N LYS A 357 -1.14 -4.93 12.35
CA LYS A 357 -0.10 -5.69 13.06
C LYS A 357 1.30 -5.31 12.58
N ILE A 358 1.51 -5.22 11.27
CA ILE A 358 2.80 -4.77 10.69
C ILE A 358 3.13 -3.38 11.19
N ILE A 359 2.17 -2.44 11.11
CA ILE A 359 2.32 -1.05 11.56
C ILE A 359 2.61 -0.97 13.07
N SER A 360 1.95 -1.78 13.89
CA SER A 360 2.18 -1.76 15.35
C SER A 360 3.58 -2.19 15.75
N VAL A 361 4.25 -3.01 14.93
CA VAL A 361 5.61 -3.52 15.22
C VAL A 361 6.69 -2.65 14.59
N TYR A 362 6.51 -2.22 13.34
CA TYR A 362 7.57 -1.58 12.55
C TYR A 362 7.25 -0.16 12.10
N GLY A 363 6.08 0.38 12.45
CA GLY A 363 5.63 1.72 12.01
C GLY A 363 5.00 1.71 10.62
N LYS A 364 4.36 2.82 10.28
CA LYS A 364 3.67 3.00 8.99
C LYS A 364 4.66 3.11 7.82
N GLU A 365 5.84 3.62 8.09
CA GLU A 365 6.96 3.76 7.16
C GLU A 365 7.53 2.42 6.67
N SER A 366 7.18 1.31 7.33
CA SER A 366 7.54 -0.03 6.87
C SER A 366 6.72 -0.50 5.65
N ILE A 367 5.69 0.24 5.27
CA ILE A 367 4.80 -0.10 4.15
C ILE A 367 4.85 1.02 3.12
N GLU A 368 5.35 0.71 1.95
CA GLU A 368 5.39 1.61 0.79
C GLU A 368 4.37 1.16 -0.25
N VAL A 369 3.48 2.06 -0.64
CA VAL A 369 2.45 1.81 -1.65
C VAL A 369 2.74 2.68 -2.86
N ASN A 370 3.07 2.04 -3.97
CA ASN A 370 3.36 2.68 -5.25
C ASN A 370 2.28 2.35 -6.29
N ASP A 371 2.34 2.98 -7.45
CA ASP A 371 1.38 2.76 -8.54
C ASP A 371 1.36 1.31 -9.07
N ASN A 372 2.50 0.58 -8.96
CA ASN A 372 2.67 -0.73 -9.56
C ASN A 372 3.09 -1.82 -8.57
N ASN A 373 3.31 -1.47 -7.32
CA ASN A 373 3.71 -2.43 -6.30
C ASN A 373 3.43 -1.92 -4.88
N LEU A 374 3.35 -2.86 -3.96
CA LEU A 374 3.31 -2.63 -2.52
C LEU A 374 4.49 -3.38 -1.91
N THR A 375 5.27 -2.68 -1.10
CA THR A 375 6.45 -3.26 -0.43
C THR A 375 6.31 -3.16 1.08
N VAL A 376 6.51 -4.29 1.76
CA VAL A 376 6.64 -4.34 3.23
C VAL A 376 8.11 -4.55 3.56
N THR A 377 8.67 -3.64 4.37
CA THR A 377 10.05 -3.70 4.85
C THR A 377 10.07 -4.17 6.30
N ILE A 378 10.83 -5.22 6.58
CA ILE A 378 10.97 -5.84 7.89
C ILE A 378 12.44 -5.72 8.33
N PRO A 379 12.80 -4.74 9.16
CA PRO A 379 14.17 -4.55 9.62
C PRO A 379 14.60 -5.67 10.55
N PHE A 380 15.91 -5.97 10.55
CA PHE A 380 16.49 -6.96 11.44
C PHE A 380 16.73 -6.41 12.85
N ASN A 381 16.40 -7.23 13.85
CA ASN A 381 16.73 -6.98 15.26
C ASN A 381 18.21 -7.30 15.48
N ARG A 382 19.13 -6.39 15.15
CA ARG A 382 20.55 -6.63 15.42
C ARG A 382 20.89 -6.17 16.82
N ILE A 383 21.49 -7.08 17.59
CA ILE A 383 22.13 -6.74 18.86
C ILE A 383 23.35 -5.89 18.52
N ASN A 384 23.30 -4.59 18.84
CA ASN A 384 24.41 -3.68 18.57
C ASN A 384 25.64 -4.15 19.37
N GLU A 385 26.71 -4.54 18.70
CA GLU A 385 28.03 -4.83 19.30
C GLU A 385 28.68 -3.58 19.91
N SER A 386 28.04 -2.42 19.90
CA SER A 386 28.57 -1.14 20.34
C SER A 386 28.78 -1.02 21.86
N ASN A 387 28.55 -2.08 22.65
CA ASN A 387 28.88 -2.12 24.08
C ASN A 387 30.12 -2.94 24.44
N LYS A 388 30.88 -3.42 23.45
CA LYS A 388 32.22 -3.99 23.71
C LYS A 388 33.29 -2.91 23.52
N VAL A 389 34.01 -2.65 24.63
CA VAL A 389 35.35 -2.11 24.74
C VAL A 389 35.46 -0.58 24.89
N GLY A 390 35.98 -0.26 26.07
CA GLY A 390 36.69 0.98 26.28
C GLY A 390 37.88 1.14 25.32
N ASN A 391 38.12 2.38 24.96
CA ASN A 391 39.31 2.95 24.35
C ASN A 391 39.72 2.51 22.94
N LYS A 392 39.34 3.30 21.94
CA LYS A 392 40.27 4.05 21.07
C LYS A 392 39.58 5.11 20.24
N MET A 393 40.22 6.29 20.18
CA MET A 393 39.82 7.49 19.44
C MET A 393 39.61 7.24 17.97
N GLY A 394 38.61 7.91 17.40
CA GLY A 394 38.46 8.07 15.95
C GLY A 394 37.09 8.62 15.55
N ASN A 395 37.04 9.92 15.25
CA ASN A 395 35.87 10.66 14.75
C ASN A 395 35.16 9.97 13.56
N LYS A 396 33.83 9.83 13.65
CA LYS A 396 32.91 10.15 12.53
C LYS A 396 31.48 10.28 13.01
N VAL A 397 30.80 11.32 12.54
CA VAL A 397 29.42 11.73 12.79
C VAL A 397 28.44 10.71 12.15
N GLY A 398 27.48 10.20 12.92
CA GLY A 398 26.35 9.41 12.43
C GLY A 398 25.30 9.26 13.54
N ASN A 399 24.04 9.48 13.21
CA ASN A 399 22.86 9.50 14.08
C ASN A 399 22.89 8.44 15.19
N LYS A 400 22.94 8.89 16.46
CA LYS A 400 22.90 8.03 17.64
C LYS A 400 21.49 8.03 18.23
N ASN A 401 20.81 6.88 18.14
CA ASN A 401 19.53 6.69 18.81
C ASN A 401 19.73 6.73 20.35
N LEU A 402 18.92 7.55 21.03
CA LEU A 402 18.86 7.62 22.49
C LEU A 402 18.16 6.37 23.04
N ASN A 403 18.60 5.85 24.19
CA ASN A 403 17.91 4.79 24.91
C ASN A 403 16.66 5.33 25.65
N ASN A 404 15.79 4.43 26.11
CA ASN A 404 14.52 4.82 26.75
C ASN A 404 14.71 5.75 27.98
N SER A 405 15.74 5.54 28.79
CA SER A 405 16.02 6.40 29.94
C SER A 405 16.52 7.79 29.51
N GLN A 406 17.30 7.87 28.43
CA GLN A 406 17.76 9.14 27.86
C GLN A 406 16.60 9.91 27.22
N ILE A 407 15.68 9.20 26.52
CA ILE A 407 14.47 9.79 25.97
C ILE A 407 13.57 10.34 27.06
N LYS A 408 13.38 9.58 28.18
CA LYS A 408 12.58 10.02 29.33
C LYS A 408 13.15 11.29 29.95
N VAL A 409 14.45 11.34 30.20
CA VAL A 409 15.14 12.50 30.77
C VAL A 409 15.10 13.70 29.81
N LEU A 410 15.28 13.49 28.50
CA LEU A 410 15.20 14.55 27.50
C LEU A 410 13.79 15.15 27.41
N ALA A 411 12.76 14.31 27.50
CA ALA A 411 11.36 14.74 27.52
C ALA A 411 11.04 15.62 28.74
N GLU A 412 11.51 15.24 29.92
CA GLU A 412 11.32 16.03 31.15
C GLU A 412 12.05 17.39 31.09
N ILE A 413 13.26 17.40 30.50
CA ILE A 413 14.01 18.64 30.26
C ILE A 413 13.29 19.56 29.27
N ARG A 414 12.67 18.97 28.21
CA ARG A 414 11.89 19.72 27.21
C ARG A 414 10.62 20.33 27.82
N ASN A 415 9.93 19.56 28.66
CA ASN A 415 8.71 20.00 29.34
C ASN A 415 8.99 21.11 30.39
N ASN A 416 10.13 21.03 31.09
CA ASN A 416 10.55 22.03 32.06
C ASN A 416 12.06 22.35 31.92
N PRO A 417 12.43 23.41 31.17
CA PRO A 417 13.84 23.79 30.99
C PRO A 417 14.58 24.15 32.30
N ASN A 418 13.86 24.45 33.38
CA ASN A 418 14.42 24.77 34.68
C ASN A 418 14.53 23.57 35.63
N VAL A 419 14.21 22.36 35.13
CA VAL A 419 14.23 21.15 35.95
C VAL A 419 15.61 20.91 36.58
N THR A 420 15.62 20.61 37.87
CA THR A 420 16.84 20.29 38.60
C THR A 420 17.16 18.80 38.48
N LYS A 421 18.45 18.42 38.70
CA LYS A 421 18.85 17.01 38.71
C LYS A 421 18.07 16.19 39.76
N GLN A 422 17.73 16.82 40.89
CA GLN A 422 16.98 16.16 41.96
C GLN A 422 15.53 15.87 41.54
N GLN A 423 14.91 16.78 40.82
CA GLN A 423 13.59 16.57 40.22
C GLN A 423 13.62 15.53 39.12
N LEU A 424 14.67 15.50 38.26
CA LEU A 424 14.85 14.46 37.25
C LEU A 424 15.00 13.07 37.87
N MET A 425 15.69 12.94 39.00
CA MET A 425 15.81 11.67 39.74
C MET A 425 14.43 11.15 40.16
N THR A 426 13.58 12.04 40.67
CA THR A 426 12.23 11.67 41.12
C THR A 426 11.30 11.38 39.93
N LEU A 427 11.27 12.25 38.93
CA LEU A 427 10.38 12.12 37.77
C LEU A 427 10.72 10.93 36.87
N CYS A 428 11.99 10.61 36.76
CA CYS A 428 12.47 9.50 35.93
C CYS A 428 12.67 8.19 36.72
N GLU A 429 12.58 8.23 38.05
CA GLU A 429 12.83 7.09 38.94
C GLU A 429 14.26 6.53 38.79
N LEU A 430 15.24 7.42 38.62
CA LEU A 430 16.63 7.06 38.38
C LEU A 430 17.56 7.58 39.49
N GLY A 431 18.59 6.82 39.79
CA GLY A 431 19.63 7.20 40.76
C GLY A 431 20.50 8.39 40.28
N LYS A 432 21.14 9.07 41.21
CA LYS A 432 21.97 10.26 40.94
C LYS A 432 23.06 10.00 39.89
N THR A 433 23.77 8.89 39.96
CA THR A 433 24.83 8.54 39.03
C THR A 433 24.30 8.31 37.62
N SER A 434 23.10 7.69 37.50
CA SER A 434 22.43 7.47 36.20
C SER A 434 22.01 8.80 35.57
N ILE A 435 21.40 9.72 36.31
CA ILE A 435 21.02 11.06 35.83
C ILE A 435 22.24 11.84 35.37
N ASP A 436 23.33 11.84 36.17
CA ASP A 436 24.58 12.53 35.81
C ASP A 436 25.18 12.01 34.50
N ASN A 437 25.21 10.68 34.32
CA ASN A 437 25.69 10.05 33.12
C ASN A 437 24.80 10.36 31.89
N ILE A 438 23.47 10.34 32.06
CA ILE A 438 22.52 10.67 30.98
C ILE A 438 22.67 12.11 30.57
N ILE A 439 22.71 13.07 31.52
CA ILE A 439 22.91 14.48 31.22
C ILE A 439 24.24 14.70 30.49
N SER A 440 25.32 14.07 31.00
CA SER A 440 26.63 14.14 30.34
C SER A 440 26.59 13.65 28.89
N THR A 441 25.89 12.53 28.66
CA THR A 441 25.71 11.93 27.33
C THR A 441 24.87 12.83 26.42
N LEU A 442 23.75 13.34 26.89
CA LEU A 442 22.87 14.25 26.12
C LEU A 442 23.58 15.53 25.72
N LYS A 443 24.44 16.11 26.64
CA LYS A 443 25.30 17.25 26.32
C LYS A 443 26.33 16.90 25.26
N LYS A 444 27.03 15.77 25.43
CA LYS A 444 28.08 15.30 24.50
C LYS A 444 27.51 15.01 23.09
N LEU A 445 26.25 14.59 23.02
CA LEU A 445 25.54 14.33 21.78
C LEU A 445 24.90 15.60 21.17
N GLY A 446 24.94 16.72 21.87
CA GLY A 446 24.41 18.01 21.41
C GLY A 446 22.89 18.17 21.58
N TYR A 447 22.19 17.25 22.23
CA TYR A 447 20.74 17.35 22.44
C TYR A 447 20.32 18.40 23.44
N ILE A 448 21.18 18.66 24.44
CA ILE A 448 20.93 19.68 25.48
C ILE A 448 22.17 20.51 25.75
N GLU A 449 21.95 21.79 26.09
CA GLU A 449 22.98 22.71 26.52
C GLU A 449 22.53 23.40 27.80
N ARG A 450 23.48 23.72 28.72
CA ARG A 450 23.19 24.50 29.91
C ARG A 450 23.50 25.96 29.66
N ILE A 451 22.51 26.82 29.70
CA ILE A 451 22.64 28.24 29.52
C ILE A 451 22.67 28.89 30.91
N GLY A 452 23.71 29.62 31.22
CA GLY A 452 23.89 30.31 32.49
C GLY A 452 24.62 29.49 33.58
N SER A 453 24.54 29.95 34.84
CA SER A 453 25.23 29.32 35.95
C SER A 453 24.56 28.03 36.43
N ASN A 454 25.30 27.21 37.23
CA ASN A 454 24.73 25.98 37.81
C ASN A 454 23.53 26.23 38.75
N LYS A 455 23.42 27.44 39.35
CA LYS A 455 22.35 27.78 40.29
C LYS A 455 21.14 28.45 39.66
N THR A 456 21.35 29.28 38.63
CA THR A 456 20.30 30.13 38.01
C THR A 456 20.11 29.91 36.52
N GLY A 457 20.87 29.00 35.92
CA GLY A 457 20.76 28.70 34.49
C GLY A 457 19.62 27.69 34.19
N TYR A 458 19.30 27.55 32.89
CA TYR A 458 18.30 26.66 32.38
C TYR A 458 18.87 25.71 31.30
N TRP A 459 18.13 24.66 30.98
CA TRP A 459 18.47 23.73 29.91
C TRP A 459 17.88 24.19 28.58
N LYS A 460 18.72 24.33 27.58
CA LYS A 460 18.29 24.50 26.19
C LYS A 460 18.31 23.15 25.50
N VAL A 461 17.20 22.75 24.90
CA VAL A 461 17.11 21.55 24.02
C VAL A 461 17.36 22.02 22.60
N ASN A 462 18.30 21.38 21.91
CA ASN A 462 18.61 21.63 20.52
C ASN A 462 17.84 20.58 19.67
N GLU A 463 17.15 21.06 18.63
CA GLU A 463 16.39 20.23 17.68
C GLU A 463 17.30 19.48 16.70
#